data_32fc5b86d301493a635c88943a71ac82
#
_entry.id   32fc5b86d301493a635c88943a71ac82
#
_cell.length_a   1.000
_cell.length_b   1.000
_cell.length_c   1.000
_cell.angle_alpha   90.00
_cell.angle_beta   90.00
_cell.angle_gamma   90.00
#
_symmetry.space_group_name_H-M   'P 1'
#
loop_
_entity.id
_entity.type
_entity.pdbx_description
1 polymer ?
#
loop_
_entity_poly.entity_id
_entity_poly.type
_entity_poly.pdbx_seq_one_letter_code
_entity_poly.pdbx_strand_id
1 'polypeptide(L)'
;MFTGLLIAMLIIAGAATVVGGGLMLASQRRRLPEAEAPRMLAPAPAAAERGLRDLRVGDVVQYDGKDFVVEGVIVFDEDGHRWNSARMQDGSEERWLISGMERAGTSRTRILTHVPDIELSGYPPETLVAGGNRYVLDKRGTATAKIYGDAGEVGEVSTNPADTVVRCRWWRYETAGDDCLVVEQWGDLYRTLAGRIAGASDVELIPGS
;
A
#
# COMPACT_ATOMS: atom_id res chain seq x y z
N MET A 1 -70.97 60.34 2.28
CA MET A 1 -70.67 58.87 2.49
C MET A 1 -69.27 58.39 2.14
N PHE A 2 -68.43 59.22 1.55
CA PHE A 2 -67.06 58.81 1.16
C PHE A 2 -65.98 58.96 2.24
N THR A 3 -66.22 59.84 3.25
CA THR A 3 -65.21 60.10 4.31
C THR A 3 -65.06 58.96 5.31
N GLY A 4 -66.10 58.21 5.60
CA GLY A 4 -66.09 57.08 6.52
C GLY A 4 -65.34 55.87 5.98
N LEU A 5 -65.34 55.63 4.65
CA LEU A 5 -64.69 54.54 4.00
C LEU A 5 -63.12 54.72 3.97
N LEU A 6 -62.69 55.96 3.81
CA LEU A 6 -61.26 56.31 3.76
C LEU A 6 -60.56 56.14 5.13
N ILE A 7 -61.28 56.47 6.21
CA ILE A 7 -60.78 56.29 7.58
C ILE A 7 -60.74 54.83 7.94
N ALA A 8 -61.71 54.03 7.52
CA ALA A 8 -61.69 52.58 7.75
C ALA A 8 -60.54 51.88 7.02
N MET A 9 -60.19 52.29 5.78
CA MET A 9 -59.04 51.76 5.03
C MET A 9 -57.69 52.14 5.66
N LEU A 10 -57.61 53.37 6.23
CA LEU A 10 -56.36 53.81 6.89
C LEU A 10 -56.11 53.04 8.19
N ILE A 11 -57.15 52.69 8.95
CA ILE A 11 -57.04 51.92 10.17
C ILE A 11 -56.58 50.46 9.86
N ILE A 12 -57.10 49.87 8.80
CA ILE A 12 -56.75 48.51 8.36
C ILE A 12 -55.31 48.45 7.85
N ALA A 13 -54.88 49.49 7.12
CA ALA A 13 -53.53 49.57 6.65
C ALA A 13 -52.48 49.75 7.79
N GLY A 14 -52.83 50.53 8.82
CA GLY A 14 -52.03 50.77 10.01
C GLY A 14 -51.88 49.50 10.88
N ALA A 15 -52.93 48.72 11.04
CA ALA A 15 -52.91 47.49 11.81
C ALA A 15 -52.06 46.38 11.16
N ALA A 16 -52.05 46.30 9.83
CA ALA A 16 -51.29 45.33 9.09
C ALA A 16 -49.75 45.59 9.20
N THR A 17 -49.35 46.88 9.24
CA THR A 17 -47.91 47.21 9.38
C THR A 17 -47.35 46.92 10.78
N VAL A 18 -48.13 47.09 11.82
CA VAL A 18 -47.69 46.81 13.20
C VAL A 18 -47.59 45.30 13.45
N VAL A 19 -48.47 44.48 12.91
CA VAL A 19 -48.42 43.02 13.04
C VAL A 19 -47.27 42.45 12.20
N GLY A 20 -47.04 42.96 10.99
CA GLY A 20 -45.96 42.53 10.12
C GLY A 20 -44.59 42.88 10.70
N GLY A 21 -44.42 44.08 11.25
CA GLY A 21 -43.18 44.54 11.87
C GLY A 21 -42.83 43.76 13.15
N GLY A 22 -43.84 43.43 13.96
CA GLY A 22 -43.66 42.68 15.21
C GLY A 22 -43.20 41.21 14.96
N LEU A 23 -43.74 40.57 13.94
CA LEU A 23 -43.38 39.23 13.56
C LEU A 23 -41.95 39.16 12.97
N MET A 24 -41.53 40.18 12.19
CA MET A 24 -40.16 40.22 11.66
C MET A 24 -39.14 40.45 12.76
N LEU A 25 -39.41 41.32 13.73
CA LEU A 25 -38.52 41.55 14.87
C LEU A 25 -38.46 40.37 15.82
N ALA A 26 -39.54 39.62 15.99
CA ALA A 26 -39.57 38.40 16.79
C ALA A 26 -38.81 37.25 16.11
N SER A 27 -38.80 37.18 14.77
CA SER A 27 -38.05 36.19 14.05
C SER A 27 -36.55 36.48 14.01
N GLN A 28 -36.15 37.76 14.04
CA GLN A 28 -34.73 38.13 14.13
C GLN A 28 -34.14 37.92 15.54
N ARG A 29 -34.93 38.03 16.61
CA ARG A 29 -34.43 37.77 17.97
C ARG A 29 -34.26 36.30 18.32
N ARG A 30 -34.77 35.36 17.51
CA ARG A 30 -34.61 33.92 17.71
C ARG A 30 -33.39 33.31 16.97
N ARG A 31 -32.67 34.12 16.23
CA ARG A 31 -31.36 33.70 15.71
C ARG A 31 -30.26 34.15 16.68
N LEU A 32 -30.31 33.68 17.94
CA LEU A 32 -29.09 33.49 18.67
C LEU A 32 -28.20 32.60 17.78
N PRO A 33 -26.94 32.92 17.55
CA PRO A 33 -26.05 31.96 16.98
C PRO A 33 -26.16 30.73 17.88
N GLU A 34 -26.76 29.68 17.37
CA GLU A 34 -26.68 28.36 17.93
C GLU A 34 -25.16 28.16 18.09
N ALA A 35 -24.71 28.12 19.37
CA ALA A 35 -23.34 27.85 19.67
C ALA A 35 -22.98 26.66 18.80
N GLU A 36 -22.06 26.84 17.84
CA GLU A 36 -21.59 25.76 16.99
C GLU A 36 -21.28 24.61 17.94
N ALA A 37 -22.20 23.62 17.97
CA ALA A 37 -21.91 22.36 18.63
C ALA A 37 -20.51 21.98 18.10
N PRO A 38 -19.56 21.66 18.98
CA PRO A 38 -18.24 21.32 18.53
C PRO A 38 -18.43 20.33 17.40
N ARG A 39 -18.05 20.72 16.15
CA ARG A 39 -18.02 19.82 15.03
C ARG A 39 -17.13 18.68 15.51
N MET A 40 -17.77 17.62 15.95
CA MET A 40 -17.05 16.36 16.05
C MET A 40 -16.48 16.17 14.67
N LEU A 41 -15.15 16.41 14.55
CA LEU A 41 -14.39 16.03 13.38
C LEU A 41 -14.85 14.60 13.09
N ALA A 42 -15.55 14.42 11.97
CA ALA A 42 -15.84 13.08 11.49
C ALA A 42 -14.51 12.32 11.62
N PRO A 43 -14.48 11.15 12.27
CA PRO A 43 -13.23 10.40 12.37
C PRO A 43 -12.66 10.37 10.96
N ALA A 44 -11.40 10.81 10.83
CA ALA A 44 -10.70 10.77 9.57
C ALA A 44 -10.97 9.38 8.99
N PRO A 45 -11.37 9.24 7.70
CA PRO A 45 -11.62 7.94 7.13
C PRO A 45 -10.44 7.08 7.52
N ALA A 46 -10.69 5.97 8.22
CA ALA A 46 -9.65 5.08 8.70
C ALA A 46 -8.73 4.85 7.50
N ALA A 47 -7.48 5.30 7.62
CA ALA A 47 -6.51 5.14 6.54
C ALA A 47 -6.58 3.66 6.21
N ALA A 48 -6.96 3.31 4.96
CA ALA A 48 -7.12 1.94 4.54
C ALA A 48 -5.87 1.20 5.01
N GLU A 49 -6.05 0.19 5.87
CA GLU A 49 -4.93 -0.54 6.47
C GLU A 49 -4.07 -1.05 5.32
N ARG A 50 -2.86 -0.50 5.21
CA ARG A 50 -1.89 -0.94 4.21
C ARG A 50 -1.51 -2.38 4.52
N GLY A 51 -1.51 -3.21 3.51
CA GLY A 51 -1.05 -4.59 3.63
C GLY A 51 0.37 -4.76 3.10
N LEU A 52 0.90 -5.97 3.23
CA LEU A 52 2.24 -6.33 2.74
C LEU A 52 2.41 -6.17 1.21
N ARG A 53 1.33 -5.96 0.48
CA ARG A 53 1.37 -5.62 -0.97
C ARG A 53 1.63 -4.14 -1.24
N ASP A 54 1.53 -3.29 -0.22
CA ASP A 54 1.65 -1.83 -0.34
C ASP A 54 2.85 -1.30 0.47
N LEU A 55 3.89 -2.13 0.62
CA LEU A 55 5.13 -1.79 1.32
C LEU A 55 5.81 -0.57 0.70
N ARG A 56 6.38 0.25 1.57
CA ARG A 56 7.15 1.44 1.20
C ARG A 56 8.48 1.46 1.93
N VAL A 57 9.43 2.16 1.38
CA VAL A 57 10.69 2.48 2.06
C VAL A 57 10.39 3.22 3.37
N GLY A 58 11.00 2.78 4.45
CA GLY A 58 10.78 3.30 5.80
C GLY A 58 9.67 2.61 6.59
N ASP A 59 8.91 1.69 5.98
CA ASP A 59 8.02 0.81 6.74
C ASP A 59 8.84 -0.16 7.61
N VAL A 60 8.23 -0.68 8.67
CA VAL A 60 8.82 -1.72 9.50
C VAL A 60 8.01 -3.00 9.33
N VAL A 61 8.71 -4.11 9.14
CA VAL A 61 8.13 -5.44 9.07
C VAL A 61 8.60 -6.24 10.28
N GLN A 62 7.66 -6.67 11.10
CA GLN A 62 7.96 -7.56 12.21
C GLN A 62 7.89 -9.02 11.73
N TYR A 63 8.97 -9.76 11.97
CA TYR A 63 9.09 -11.18 11.63
C TYR A 63 10.01 -11.89 12.61
N ASP A 64 9.60 -13.05 13.12
CA ASP A 64 10.35 -13.87 14.07
C ASP A 64 10.85 -13.08 15.30
N GLY A 65 9.99 -12.17 15.81
CA GLY A 65 10.28 -11.33 16.98
C GLY A 65 11.31 -10.23 16.74
N LYS A 66 11.64 -9.91 15.47
CA LYS A 66 12.55 -8.84 15.06
C LYS A 66 11.82 -7.80 14.22
N ASP A 67 12.31 -6.57 14.26
CA ASP A 67 11.80 -5.43 13.52
C ASP A 67 12.75 -5.08 12.39
N PHE A 68 12.35 -5.38 11.16
CA PHE A 68 13.12 -5.08 9.96
C PHE A 68 12.63 -3.78 9.31
N VAL A 69 13.53 -2.84 9.09
CA VAL A 69 13.24 -1.62 8.32
C VAL A 69 13.31 -1.92 6.83
N VAL A 70 12.30 -1.51 6.07
CA VAL A 70 12.28 -1.61 4.62
C VAL A 70 13.19 -0.53 4.03
N GLU A 71 14.30 -0.93 3.41
CA GLU A 71 15.26 -0.03 2.78
C GLU A 71 15.00 0.17 1.29
N GLY A 72 14.48 -0.85 0.63
CA GLY A 72 14.15 -0.80 -0.78
C GLY A 72 12.95 -1.65 -1.14
N VAL A 73 12.21 -1.22 -2.17
CA VAL A 73 11.05 -1.93 -2.69
C VAL A 73 11.14 -2.01 -4.21
N ILE A 74 10.96 -3.20 -4.73
CA ILE A 74 10.83 -3.47 -6.16
C ILE A 74 9.37 -3.82 -6.43
N VAL A 75 8.70 -3.04 -7.25
CA VAL A 75 7.32 -3.29 -7.68
C VAL A 75 7.35 -3.88 -9.08
N PHE A 76 6.91 -5.10 -9.21
CA PHE A 76 6.81 -5.83 -10.47
C PHE A 76 5.42 -5.69 -11.08
N ASP A 77 5.36 -5.69 -12.41
CA ASP A 77 4.14 -5.75 -13.20
C ASP A 77 4.32 -6.73 -14.36
N GLU A 78 3.53 -7.79 -14.37
CA GLU A 78 3.46 -8.77 -15.45
C GLU A 78 2.03 -8.83 -15.98
N ASP A 79 1.79 -8.14 -17.10
CA ASP A 79 0.48 -8.06 -17.74
C ASP A 79 -0.65 -7.59 -16.79
N GLY A 80 -0.36 -6.56 -15.97
CA GLY A 80 -1.30 -5.99 -15.01
C GLY A 80 -1.37 -6.72 -13.66
N HIS A 81 -0.72 -7.88 -13.52
CA HIS A 81 -0.55 -8.52 -12.22
C HIS A 81 0.65 -7.94 -11.50
N ARG A 82 0.43 -7.41 -10.29
CA ARG A 82 1.47 -6.74 -9.51
C ARG A 82 1.81 -7.49 -8.24
N TRP A 83 3.10 -7.52 -7.94
CA TRP A 83 3.64 -7.96 -6.65
C TRP A 83 4.83 -7.09 -6.26
N ASN A 84 5.27 -7.20 -5.02
CA ASN A 84 6.47 -6.51 -4.56
C ASN A 84 7.51 -7.47 -4.00
N SER A 85 8.76 -7.01 -4.03
CA SER A 85 9.90 -7.58 -3.33
C SER A 85 10.57 -6.46 -2.54
N ALA A 86 10.61 -6.58 -1.21
CA ALA A 86 11.18 -5.57 -0.33
C ALA A 86 12.48 -6.08 0.30
N ARG A 87 13.55 -5.30 0.17
CA ARG A 87 14.77 -5.46 0.95
C ARG A 87 14.54 -4.84 2.31
N MET A 88 14.80 -5.60 3.34
CA MET A 88 14.58 -5.15 4.71
C MET A 88 15.73 -5.56 5.62
N GLN A 89 16.05 -4.76 6.61
CA GLN A 89 17.25 -4.91 7.44
C GLN A 89 16.97 -4.69 8.92
N ASP A 90 17.57 -5.53 9.76
CA ASP A 90 17.72 -5.36 11.20
C ASP A 90 19.21 -5.48 11.57
N GLY A 91 19.86 -4.33 11.84
CA GLY A 91 21.29 -4.26 12.05
C GLY A 91 22.09 -4.81 10.87
N SER A 92 22.77 -5.94 11.05
CA SER A 92 23.53 -6.62 9.98
C SER A 92 22.74 -7.74 9.29
N GLU A 93 21.54 -8.01 9.72
CA GLU A 93 20.70 -9.07 9.17
C GLU A 93 19.83 -8.55 8.04
N GLU A 94 20.04 -9.04 6.84
CA GLU A 94 19.25 -8.73 5.66
C GLU A 94 18.21 -9.82 5.38
N ARG A 95 17.01 -9.40 5.02
CA ARG A 95 15.92 -10.26 4.54
C ARG A 95 15.26 -9.64 3.32
N TRP A 96 14.66 -10.49 2.51
CA TRP A 96 13.81 -10.10 1.40
C TRP A 96 12.38 -10.61 1.66
N LEU A 97 11.41 -9.73 1.53
CA LEU A 97 9.99 -10.08 1.59
C LEU A 97 9.40 -10.00 0.20
N ILE A 98 8.78 -11.09 -0.28
CA ILE A 98 8.03 -11.09 -1.53
C ILE A 98 6.56 -11.34 -1.20
N SER A 99 5.67 -10.44 -1.63
CA SER A 99 4.22 -10.56 -1.41
C SER A 99 3.45 -10.33 -2.69
N GLY A 100 2.45 -11.18 -2.92
CA GLY A 100 1.51 -11.02 -4.03
C GLY A 100 1.93 -11.64 -5.35
N MET A 101 2.91 -12.53 -5.39
CA MET A 101 3.42 -13.16 -6.60
C MET A 101 2.42 -14.14 -7.25
N GLU A 102 1.39 -14.56 -6.54
CA GLU A 102 0.35 -15.45 -7.04
C GLU A 102 -0.72 -14.67 -7.83
N ARG A 103 -0.99 -15.08 -9.07
CA ARG A 103 -2.08 -14.52 -9.91
C ARG A 103 -3.47 -14.97 -9.47
N ALA A 104 -3.57 -16.13 -8.85
CA ALA A 104 -4.82 -16.71 -8.39
C ALA A 104 -4.63 -17.44 -7.06
N GLY A 105 -5.70 -17.54 -6.29
CA GLY A 105 -5.68 -18.19 -4.97
C GLY A 105 -5.26 -17.23 -3.85
N THR A 106 -4.83 -17.81 -2.74
CA THR A 106 -4.37 -17.05 -1.58
C THR A 106 -2.99 -16.45 -1.85
N SER A 107 -2.85 -15.15 -1.65
CA SER A 107 -1.56 -14.48 -1.70
C SER A 107 -0.65 -15.04 -0.60
N ARG A 108 0.56 -15.44 -0.98
CA ARG A 108 1.58 -15.94 -0.07
C ARG A 108 2.64 -14.88 0.15
N THR A 109 3.14 -14.81 1.37
CA THR A 109 4.30 -13.99 1.73
C THR A 109 5.51 -14.90 1.88
N ARG A 110 6.64 -14.49 1.31
CA ARG A 110 7.90 -15.22 1.40
C ARG A 110 8.92 -14.37 2.11
N ILE A 111 9.63 -14.98 3.05
CA ILE A 111 10.78 -14.36 3.70
C ILE A 111 12.02 -15.12 3.26
N LEU A 112 12.91 -14.41 2.60
CA LEU A 112 14.03 -14.98 1.87
C LEU A 112 15.34 -14.30 2.26
N THR A 113 16.46 -14.99 2.01
CA THR A 113 17.82 -14.46 2.09
C THR A 113 18.53 -14.63 0.76
N HIS A 114 19.49 -13.77 0.48
CA HIS A 114 20.34 -13.91 -0.69
C HIS A 114 21.22 -15.17 -0.58
N VAL A 115 21.31 -15.94 -1.68
CA VAL A 115 22.17 -17.14 -1.80
C VAL A 115 23.15 -16.92 -2.93
N PRO A 116 24.38 -16.46 -2.62
CA PRO A 116 25.35 -16.09 -3.65
C PRO A 116 26.00 -17.32 -4.36
N ASP A 117 25.96 -18.50 -3.73
CA ASP A 117 26.74 -19.65 -4.17
C ASP A 117 26.11 -20.44 -5.32
N ILE A 118 24.98 -19.97 -5.88
CA ILE A 118 24.35 -20.61 -7.03
C ILE A 118 24.81 -19.92 -8.30
N GLU A 119 25.82 -20.51 -8.94
CA GLU A 119 26.27 -20.04 -10.25
C GLU A 119 25.22 -20.37 -11.32
N LEU A 120 24.62 -19.35 -11.87
CA LEU A 120 23.66 -19.45 -12.96
C LEU A 120 24.26 -18.84 -14.22
N SER A 121 24.30 -19.62 -15.29
CA SER A 121 24.63 -19.14 -16.62
C SER A 121 23.54 -19.55 -17.60
N GLY A 122 23.00 -18.59 -18.34
CA GLY A 122 21.95 -18.85 -19.29
C GLY A 122 20.58 -19.09 -18.62
N TYR A 123 19.86 -20.12 -19.03
CA TYR A 123 18.50 -20.38 -18.58
C TYR A 123 18.51 -21.29 -17.33
N PRO A 124 17.95 -20.85 -16.21
CA PRO A 124 17.90 -21.66 -14.99
C PRO A 124 17.23 -23.02 -15.21
N PRO A 125 17.77 -24.12 -14.65
CA PRO A 125 17.27 -25.46 -14.87
C PRO A 125 15.94 -25.72 -14.13
N GLU A 126 15.24 -26.81 -14.48
CA GLU A 126 13.99 -27.25 -13.84
C GLU A 126 14.16 -27.63 -12.35
N THR A 127 15.39 -27.91 -11.93
CA THR A 127 15.71 -28.27 -10.54
C THR A 127 16.98 -27.55 -10.10
N LEU A 128 16.92 -26.96 -8.91
CA LEU A 128 18.08 -26.33 -8.23
C LEU A 128 18.32 -27.00 -6.88
N VAL A 129 19.56 -26.99 -6.42
CA VAL A 129 19.94 -27.43 -5.08
C VAL A 129 20.60 -26.26 -4.37
N ALA A 130 20.07 -25.90 -3.20
CA ALA A 130 20.60 -24.86 -2.34
C ALA A 130 20.41 -25.24 -0.88
N GLY A 131 21.42 -25.01 -0.04
CA GLY A 131 21.36 -25.32 1.38
C GLY A 131 21.00 -26.78 1.71
N GLY A 132 21.32 -27.72 0.80
CA GLY A 132 20.96 -29.13 0.95
C GLY A 132 19.53 -29.49 0.52
N ASN A 133 18.69 -28.51 0.19
CA ASN A 133 17.33 -28.72 -0.28
C ASN A 133 17.27 -28.79 -1.81
N ARG A 134 16.39 -29.63 -2.32
CA ARG A 134 16.09 -29.73 -3.75
C ARG A 134 14.81 -28.96 -4.06
N TYR A 135 14.92 -27.95 -4.90
CA TYR A 135 13.86 -27.08 -5.36
C TYR A 135 13.45 -27.43 -6.78
N VAL A 136 12.17 -27.54 -7.04
CA VAL A 136 11.60 -27.85 -8.37
C VAL A 136 10.92 -26.61 -8.91
N LEU A 137 11.13 -26.29 -10.18
CA LEU A 137 10.51 -25.15 -10.85
C LEU A 137 9.00 -25.30 -10.82
N ASP A 138 8.34 -24.28 -10.21
CA ASP A 138 6.87 -24.17 -10.19
C ASP A 138 6.38 -23.24 -11.29
N LYS A 139 6.96 -22.02 -11.36
CA LYS A 139 6.56 -21.01 -12.34
C LYS A 139 7.74 -20.14 -12.77
N ARG A 140 7.59 -19.54 -13.94
CA ARG A 140 8.53 -18.58 -14.51
C ARG A 140 7.81 -17.56 -15.37
N GLY A 141 8.41 -16.38 -15.53
CA GLY A 141 7.83 -15.33 -16.35
C GLY A 141 8.79 -14.19 -16.61
N THR A 142 8.24 -13.13 -17.14
CA THR A 142 8.95 -11.86 -17.38
C THR A 142 8.06 -10.73 -16.93
N ALA A 143 8.58 -9.86 -16.08
CA ALA A 143 7.89 -8.68 -15.59
C ALA A 143 8.68 -7.41 -15.92
N THR A 144 8.00 -6.30 -15.91
CA THR A 144 8.61 -4.99 -15.74
C THR A 144 8.67 -4.64 -14.27
N ALA A 145 9.67 -3.89 -13.84
CA ALA A 145 9.88 -3.56 -12.45
C ALA A 145 10.23 -2.08 -12.28
N LYS A 146 9.73 -1.48 -11.19
CA LYS A 146 10.14 -0.18 -10.69
C LYS A 146 10.82 -0.36 -9.34
N ILE A 147 11.94 0.34 -9.14
CA ILE A 147 12.78 0.21 -7.95
C ILE A 147 12.67 1.51 -7.14
N TYR A 148 12.46 1.39 -5.84
CA TYR A 148 12.38 2.49 -4.87
C TYR A 148 13.35 2.22 -3.73
N GLY A 149 14.13 3.22 -3.32
CA GLY A 149 15.11 3.10 -2.26
C GLY A 149 16.30 2.21 -2.61
N ASP A 150 16.91 1.61 -1.59
CA ASP A 150 18.08 0.73 -1.73
C ASP A 150 17.65 -0.73 -1.94
N ALA A 151 17.71 -1.20 -3.17
CA ALA A 151 17.42 -2.59 -3.53
C ALA A 151 18.71 -3.43 -3.73
N GLY A 152 19.82 -3.02 -3.11
CA GLY A 152 21.11 -3.68 -3.23
C GLY A 152 21.62 -3.68 -4.67
N GLU A 153 22.32 -4.73 -5.09
CA GLU A 153 22.93 -4.86 -6.43
C GLU A 153 21.93 -4.62 -7.58
N VAL A 154 20.66 -4.96 -7.38
CA VAL A 154 19.61 -4.72 -8.38
C VAL A 154 19.34 -3.21 -8.56
N GLY A 155 19.51 -2.41 -7.51
CA GLY A 155 19.40 -0.96 -7.59
C GLY A 155 20.43 -0.31 -8.50
N GLU A 156 21.62 -0.89 -8.60
CA GLU A 156 22.69 -0.40 -9.48
C GLU A 156 22.42 -0.61 -10.97
N VAL A 157 21.57 -1.59 -11.32
CA VAL A 157 21.13 -1.82 -12.70
C VAL A 157 20.23 -0.71 -13.21
N SER A 158 19.57 0.01 -12.29
CA SER A 158 18.69 1.15 -12.61
C SER A 158 19.46 2.46 -12.46
N THR A 159 19.98 3.00 -13.55
CA THR A 159 20.72 4.27 -13.56
C THR A 159 19.87 5.52 -13.28
N ASN A 160 18.54 5.38 -13.17
CA ASN A 160 17.64 6.47 -12.81
C ASN A 160 16.45 5.95 -11.98
N PRO A 161 16.48 6.07 -10.64
CA PRO A 161 15.56 5.38 -9.74
C PRO A 161 14.08 5.77 -9.87
N ALA A 162 13.78 6.98 -10.33
CA ALA A 162 12.41 7.52 -10.24
C ALA A 162 11.47 7.08 -11.37
N ASP A 163 11.99 6.80 -12.57
CA ASP A 163 11.17 6.58 -13.78
C ASP A 163 11.59 5.39 -14.65
N THR A 164 12.69 4.72 -14.32
CA THR A 164 13.20 3.63 -15.15
C THR A 164 12.46 2.34 -14.87
N VAL A 165 11.72 1.87 -15.86
CA VAL A 165 11.13 0.53 -15.84
C VAL A 165 12.18 -0.45 -16.35
N VAL A 166 12.63 -1.35 -15.51
CA VAL A 166 13.63 -2.38 -15.85
C VAL A 166 12.91 -3.70 -16.12
N ARG A 167 13.42 -4.47 -17.08
CA ARG A 167 12.89 -5.78 -17.38
C ARG A 167 13.57 -6.83 -16.51
N CYS A 168 12.78 -7.69 -15.86
CA CYS A 168 13.22 -8.81 -15.05
C CYS A 168 12.64 -10.11 -15.58
N ARG A 169 13.47 -11.14 -15.76
CA ARG A 169 12.98 -12.52 -15.89
C ARG A 169 13.01 -13.15 -14.52
N TRP A 170 12.01 -13.96 -14.18
CA TRP A 170 11.92 -14.59 -12.87
C TRP A 170 11.53 -16.05 -12.96
N TRP A 171 12.04 -16.84 -12.00
CA TRP A 171 11.76 -18.26 -11.82
C TRP A 171 11.47 -18.50 -10.35
N ARG A 172 10.38 -19.18 -10.06
CA ARG A 172 9.98 -19.57 -8.72
C ARG A 172 10.04 -21.07 -8.59
N TYR A 173 10.72 -21.52 -7.56
CA TYR A 173 10.90 -22.91 -7.21
C TYR A 173 10.31 -23.18 -5.85
N GLU A 174 9.77 -24.37 -5.66
CA GLU A 174 9.18 -24.81 -4.40
C GLU A 174 9.71 -26.21 -4.06
N THR A 175 9.65 -26.56 -2.75
CA THR A 175 9.84 -27.91 -2.24
C THR A 175 8.47 -28.56 -1.98
N ALA A 176 8.44 -29.77 -1.42
CA ALA A 176 7.20 -30.39 -0.92
C ALA A 176 6.69 -29.73 0.37
N GLY A 177 7.50 -28.89 1.02
CA GLY A 177 7.16 -28.12 2.22
C GLY A 177 7.00 -26.62 1.93
N ASP A 178 7.33 -25.79 2.91
CA ASP A 178 7.21 -24.32 2.81
C ASP A 178 8.47 -23.66 2.27
N ASP A 179 9.56 -24.40 2.05
CA ASP A 179 10.80 -23.85 1.50
C ASP A 179 10.60 -23.48 0.03
N CYS A 180 11.09 -22.31 -0.32
CA CYS A 180 10.98 -21.76 -1.67
C CYS A 180 12.27 -21.03 -2.07
N LEU A 181 12.45 -20.91 -3.39
CA LEU A 181 13.59 -20.23 -3.98
C LEU A 181 13.07 -19.39 -5.16
N VAL A 182 13.59 -18.18 -5.28
CA VAL A 182 13.29 -17.27 -6.39
C VAL A 182 14.62 -16.89 -7.05
N VAL A 183 14.66 -17.06 -8.37
CA VAL A 183 15.74 -16.55 -9.20
C VAL A 183 15.20 -15.38 -9.99
N GLU A 184 15.96 -14.31 -10.04
CA GLU A 184 15.69 -13.13 -10.85
C GLU A 184 16.88 -12.83 -11.74
N GLN A 185 16.61 -12.50 -12.99
CA GLN A 185 17.62 -12.08 -13.96
C GLN A 185 17.35 -10.64 -14.39
N TRP A 186 18.34 -9.78 -14.18
CA TRP A 186 18.35 -8.36 -14.49
C TRP A 186 19.48 -8.06 -15.49
N GLY A 187 19.19 -8.16 -16.80
CA GLY A 187 20.26 -8.17 -17.80
C GLY A 187 21.16 -9.38 -17.63
N ASP A 188 22.44 -9.14 -17.32
CA ASP A 188 23.45 -10.20 -17.07
C ASP A 188 23.55 -10.59 -15.60
N LEU A 189 22.92 -9.83 -14.69
CA LEU A 189 22.92 -10.10 -13.25
C LEU A 189 21.85 -11.16 -12.89
N TYR A 190 22.28 -12.21 -12.17
CA TYR A 190 21.37 -13.15 -11.52
C TYR A 190 21.37 -12.91 -10.02
N ARG A 191 20.16 -12.81 -9.45
CA ARG A 191 19.94 -12.79 -8.01
C ARG A 191 19.16 -14.02 -7.61
N THR A 192 19.67 -14.78 -6.64
CA THR A 192 18.99 -15.95 -6.09
C THR A 192 18.64 -15.70 -4.64
N LEU A 193 17.36 -15.87 -4.31
CA LEU A 193 16.81 -15.69 -2.98
C LEU A 193 16.20 -17.02 -2.54
N ALA A 194 16.57 -17.53 -1.37
CA ALA A 194 16.01 -18.75 -0.80
C ALA A 194 15.50 -18.52 0.62
N GLY A 195 14.47 -19.23 1.00
CA GLY A 195 13.86 -19.14 2.32
C GLY A 195 12.55 -19.90 2.37
N ARG A 196 11.53 -19.30 3.03
CA ARG A 196 10.27 -20.00 3.28
C ARG A 196 9.05 -19.13 3.04
N ILE A 197 7.94 -19.79 2.81
CA ILE A 197 6.61 -19.19 2.83
C ILE A 197 6.24 -18.96 4.30
N ALA A 198 5.95 -17.72 4.66
CA ALA A 198 5.52 -17.33 6.00
C ALA A 198 4.00 -17.48 6.13
N GLY A 199 3.53 -17.89 7.29
CA GLY A 199 2.11 -17.86 7.64
C GLY A 199 1.58 -16.42 7.72
N ALA A 200 0.28 -16.25 7.58
CA ALA A 200 -0.33 -14.92 7.61
C ALA A 200 -0.15 -14.19 8.95
N SER A 201 0.03 -14.93 10.04
CA SER A 201 0.27 -14.40 11.40
C SER A 201 1.75 -14.19 11.73
N ASP A 202 2.66 -14.63 10.87
CA ASP A 202 4.09 -14.61 11.17
C ASP A 202 4.74 -13.28 10.78
N VAL A 203 4.02 -12.46 9.99
CA VAL A 203 4.54 -11.21 9.43
C VAL A 203 3.53 -10.09 9.68
N GLU A 204 3.97 -9.05 10.39
CA GLU A 204 3.16 -7.86 10.66
C GLU A 204 3.79 -6.63 10.02
N LEU A 205 2.96 -5.78 9.41
CA LEU A 205 3.37 -4.50 8.85
C LEU A 205 3.08 -3.37 9.85
N ILE A 206 4.11 -2.63 10.20
CA ILE A 206 4.02 -1.38 10.95
C ILE A 206 4.33 -0.25 9.96
N PRO A 207 3.31 0.50 9.51
CA PRO A 207 3.50 1.56 8.53
C PRO A 207 4.44 2.65 9.04
N GLY A 208 5.44 3.02 8.25
CA GLY A 208 6.26 4.21 8.47
C GLY A 208 5.44 5.50 8.33
N SER A 209 5.90 6.55 8.95
CA SER A 209 5.27 7.90 8.94
C SER A 209 5.52 8.66 7.63
#